data_a4b08e3065e684a677e41299aa228d6e
#
_entry.id   a4b08e3065e684a677e41299aa228d6e
#
_cell.length_a   1.000
_cell.length_b   1.000
_cell.length_c   1.000
_cell.angle_alpha   90.00
_cell.angle_beta   90.00
_cell.angle_gamma   90.00
#
_symmetry.space_group_name_H-M   'P 1'
#
loop_
_entity.id
_entity.type
_entity.pdbx_description
1 polymer ?
#
loop_
_entity_poly.entity_id
_entity_poly.type
_entity_poly.pdbx_seq_one_letter_code
_entity_poly.pdbx_strand_id
1 'polypeptide(L)'
;MMMNIINGKIYIGQTVQDVDTRFKQHLLDAYNENKRAYNNCLSRGIRKYGKDAFKVATIADDVPDEALDLVEEHYIDMYGSNNNEIGYNVSPGHNDNSDYLKKREEAPDYDYSENEQVITDDIPDDEVNKWMKRISLK
;
A
#
# COMPACT_ATOMS: atom_id res chain seq x y z
N MET A 1 2.85 2.02 3.19
CA MET A 1 1.48 2.44 2.85
C MET A 1 1.47 3.90 2.41
N MET A 2 0.65 4.22 1.43
CA MET A 2 0.37 5.59 1.02
C MET A 2 -1.13 5.86 1.21
N MET A 3 -1.49 7.05 1.66
CA MET A 3 -2.88 7.45 1.83
C MET A 3 -3.16 8.77 1.12
N ASN A 4 -4.24 8.81 0.35
CA ASN A 4 -4.77 10.04 -0.19
C ASN A 4 -5.66 10.71 0.87
N ILE A 5 -5.21 11.82 1.42
CA ILE A 5 -5.92 12.53 2.51
C ILE A 5 -7.22 13.21 2.06
N ILE A 6 -7.42 13.38 0.75
CA ILE A 6 -8.61 14.01 0.19
C ILE A 6 -9.78 13.01 0.11
N ASN A 7 -9.54 11.81 -0.39
CA ASN A 7 -10.60 10.80 -0.59
C ASN A 7 -10.49 9.60 0.35
N GLY A 8 -9.41 9.51 1.15
CA GLY A 8 -9.17 8.44 2.10
C GLY A 8 -8.78 7.09 1.49
N LYS A 9 -8.51 7.03 0.18
CA LYS A 9 -8.04 5.79 -0.45
C LYS A 9 -6.59 5.52 -0.12
N ILE A 10 -6.26 4.24 0.02
CA ILE A 10 -4.94 3.77 0.41
C ILE A 10 -4.30 2.90 -0.66
N TYR A 11 -2.98 2.87 -0.65
CA TYR A 11 -2.15 1.97 -1.42
C TYR A 11 -1.17 1.27 -0.49
N ILE A 12 -1.10 -0.04 -0.58
CA ILE A 12 -0.11 -0.88 0.09
C ILE A 12 0.96 -1.26 -0.91
N GLY A 13 2.21 -1.14 -0.53
CA GLY A 13 3.34 -1.54 -1.36
C GLY A 13 4.55 -1.85 -0.50
N GLN A 14 5.40 -2.72 -1.02
CA GLN A 14 6.66 -3.09 -0.40
C GLN A 14 7.83 -2.29 -0.97
N THR A 15 8.89 -2.17 -0.20
CA THR A 15 10.16 -1.61 -0.66
C THR A 15 11.31 -2.13 0.18
N VAL A 16 12.45 -2.36 -0.45
CA VAL A 16 13.75 -2.59 0.21
C VAL A 16 14.57 -1.30 0.33
N GLN A 17 14.04 -0.21 -0.21
CA GLN A 17 14.61 1.13 -0.12
C GLN A 17 13.88 1.94 0.95
N ASP A 18 14.41 3.11 1.29
CA ASP A 18 13.67 4.03 2.14
C ASP A 18 12.32 4.45 1.51
N VAL A 19 11.37 4.75 2.37
CA VAL A 19 9.98 5.03 1.98
C VAL A 19 9.87 6.27 1.10
N ASP A 20 10.67 7.30 1.36
CA ASP A 20 10.68 8.54 0.57
C ASP A 20 11.20 8.30 -0.84
N THR A 21 12.24 7.49 -0.99
CA THR A 21 12.78 7.09 -2.29
C THR A 21 11.71 6.32 -3.09
N ARG A 22 11.01 5.40 -2.44
CA ARG A 22 9.92 4.65 -3.09
C ARG A 22 8.76 5.56 -3.49
N PHE A 23 8.41 6.53 -2.65
CA PHE A 23 7.38 7.51 -2.98
C PHE A 23 7.76 8.37 -4.19
N LYS A 24 8.99 8.88 -4.23
CA LYS A 24 9.51 9.62 -5.41
C LYS A 24 9.44 8.77 -6.68
N GLN A 25 9.74 7.48 -6.59
CA GLN A 25 9.62 6.57 -7.73
C GLN A 25 8.17 6.47 -8.23
N HIS A 26 7.20 6.34 -7.33
CA HIS A 26 5.78 6.36 -7.71
C HIS A 26 5.37 7.68 -8.38
N LEU A 27 5.89 8.82 -7.92
CA LEU A 27 5.64 10.11 -8.55
C LEU A 27 6.21 10.15 -9.98
N LEU A 28 7.45 9.70 -10.18
CA LEU A 28 8.06 9.62 -11.51
C LEU A 28 7.27 8.72 -12.45
N ASP A 29 6.86 7.54 -11.99
CA ASP A 29 6.08 6.59 -12.77
C ASP A 29 4.69 7.16 -13.13
N ALA A 30 4.09 7.94 -12.24
CA ALA A 30 2.78 8.54 -12.46
C ALA A 30 2.76 9.58 -13.59
N TYR A 31 3.87 10.25 -13.83
CA TYR A 31 3.98 11.30 -14.87
C TYR A 31 4.77 10.87 -16.11
N ASN A 32 5.22 9.61 -16.18
CA ASN A 32 5.95 9.09 -17.33
C ASN A 32 5.07 8.15 -18.17
N GLU A 33 4.58 8.65 -19.30
CA GLU A 33 3.69 7.91 -20.23
C GLU A 33 4.32 6.62 -20.80
N ASN A 34 5.65 6.54 -20.80
CA ASN A 34 6.36 5.35 -21.28
C ASN A 34 6.43 4.23 -20.23
N LYS A 35 6.03 4.49 -18.99
CA LYS A 35 6.00 3.49 -17.94
C LYS A 35 4.68 2.72 -17.93
N ARG A 36 4.77 1.39 -17.77
CA ARG A 36 3.58 0.54 -17.59
C ARG A 36 2.70 1.02 -16.43
N ALA A 37 3.32 1.49 -15.36
CA ALA A 37 2.62 1.98 -14.19
C ALA A 37 1.84 3.28 -14.41
N TYR A 38 2.07 4.02 -15.50
CA TYR A 38 1.36 5.27 -15.82
C TYR A 38 -0.17 5.14 -15.76
N ASN A 39 -0.69 4.01 -16.24
CA ASN A 39 -2.13 3.75 -16.34
C ASN A 39 -2.73 3.05 -15.10
N ASN A 40 -1.94 2.73 -14.09
CA ASN A 40 -2.47 2.09 -12.89
C ASN A 40 -3.32 3.06 -12.03
N CYS A 41 -4.10 2.52 -11.10
CA CYS A 41 -5.00 3.30 -10.27
C CYS A 41 -4.27 4.34 -9.41
N LEU A 42 -3.13 3.98 -8.83
CA LEU A 42 -2.32 4.89 -8.02
C LEU A 42 -1.81 6.08 -8.84
N SER A 43 -1.23 5.82 -10.01
CA SER A 43 -0.70 6.87 -10.90
C SER A 43 -1.78 7.84 -11.36
N ARG A 44 -2.97 7.33 -11.69
CA ARG A 44 -4.13 8.17 -12.03
C ARG A 44 -4.57 9.02 -10.83
N GLY A 45 -4.56 8.45 -9.63
CA GLY A 45 -4.86 9.17 -8.41
C GLY A 45 -3.84 10.29 -8.13
N ILE A 46 -2.55 10.00 -8.27
CA ILE A 46 -1.48 11.00 -8.11
C ILE A 46 -1.64 12.17 -9.08
N ARG A 47 -1.91 11.89 -10.36
CA ARG A 47 -2.15 12.95 -11.36
C ARG A 47 -3.39 13.79 -11.07
N LYS A 48 -4.45 13.14 -10.56
CA LYS A 48 -5.72 13.83 -10.26
C LYS A 48 -5.64 14.73 -9.04
N TYR A 49 -5.01 14.27 -7.97
CA TYR A 49 -5.03 14.94 -6.66
C TYR A 49 -3.73 15.69 -6.34
N GLY A 50 -2.65 15.42 -7.07
CA GLY A 50 -1.32 15.97 -6.82
C GLY A 50 -0.56 15.23 -5.71
N LYS A 51 0.75 15.42 -5.70
CA LYS A 51 1.65 14.74 -4.73
C LYS A 51 1.34 15.09 -3.27
N ASP A 52 0.93 16.33 -3.01
CA ASP A 52 0.69 16.83 -1.65
C ASP A 52 -0.56 16.23 -0.99
N ALA A 53 -1.43 15.59 -1.80
CA ALA A 53 -2.58 14.84 -1.30
C ALA A 53 -2.19 13.46 -0.73
N PHE A 54 -0.98 12.99 -0.99
CA PHE A 54 -0.52 11.66 -0.55
C PHE A 54 0.43 11.77 0.63
N LYS A 55 0.14 10.99 1.67
CA LYS A 55 0.99 10.80 2.84
C LYS A 55 1.48 9.35 2.87
N VAL A 56 2.69 9.16 3.38
CA VAL A 56 3.36 7.86 3.41
C VAL A 56 3.59 7.44 4.85
N ALA A 57 3.36 6.17 5.15
CA ALA A 57 3.62 5.57 6.46
C ALA A 57 4.21 4.17 6.29
N THR A 58 5.09 3.78 7.19
CA THR A 58 5.57 2.41 7.33
C THR A 58 4.60 1.64 8.23
N ILE A 59 4.09 0.51 7.75
CA ILE A 59 3.14 -0.34 8.50
C ILE A 59 3.75 -1.68 8.92
N ALA A 60 4.86 -2.07 8.33
CA ALA A 60 5.68 -3.19 8.74
C ALA A 60 7.14 -2.90 8.40
N ASP A 61 8.03 -3.19 9.31
CA ASP A 61 9.47 -3.02 9.18
C ASP A 61 10.19 -4.34 9.47
N ASP A 62 11.47 -4.43 9.13
CA ASP A 62 12.30 -5.63 9.34
C ASP A 62 11.69 -6.93 8.78
N VAL A 63 10.93 -6.82 7.69
CA VAL A 63 10.34 -7.97 7.02
C VAL A 63 11.41 -8.71 6.22
N PRO A 64 11.62 -10.03 6.43
CA PRO A 64 12.52 -10.81 5.58
C PRO A 64 12.12 -10.75 4.11
N ASP A 65 13.10 -10.71 3.21
CA ASP A 65 12.84 -10.60 1.76
C ASP A 65 11.88 -11.69 1.25
N GLU A 66 11.99 -12.92 1.78
CA GLU A 66 11.14 -14.04 1.42
C GLU A 66 9.66 -13.87 1.85
N ALA A 67 9.41 -13.02 2.84
CA ALA A 67 8.09 -12.76 3.37
C ALA A 67 7.43 -11.48 2.82
N LEU A 68 8.16 -10.65 2.07
CA LEU A 68 7.68 -9.34 1.60
C LEU A 68 6.37 -9.43 0.81
N ASP A 69 6.30 -10.33 -0.16
CA ASP A 69 5.09 -10.51 -0.98
C ASP A 69 3.90 -10.94 -0.13
N LEU A 70 4.11 -11.85 0.81
CA LEU A 70 3.08 -12.36 1.69
C LEU A 70 2.56 -11.29 2.64
N VAL A 71 3.46 -10.49 3.20
CA VAL A 71 3.12 -9.38 4.10
C VAL A 71 2.37 -8.29 3.35
N GLU A 72 2.79 -7.94 2.13
CA GLU A 72 2.08 -7.00 1.28
C GLU A 72 0.64 -7.47 1.00
N GLU A 73 0.46 -8.71 0.59
CA GLU A 73 -0.86 -9.27 0.31
C GLU A 73 -1.75 -9.34 1.56
N HIS A 74 -1.17 -9.69 2.71
CA HIS A 74 -1.89 -9.68 3.98
C HIS A 74 -2.47 -8.29 4.29
N TYR A 75 -1.66 -7.24 4.14
CA TYR A 75 -2.13 -5.87 4.40
C TYR A 75 -3.09 -5.36 3.33
N ILE A 76 -2.91 -5.75 2.07
CA ILE A 76 -3.88 -5.45 1.00
C ILE A 76 -5.26 -6.02 1.35
N ASP A 77 -5.31 -7.27 1.80
CA ASP A 77 -6.57 -7.93 2.20
C ASP A 77 -7.14 -7.30 3.47
N MET A 78 -6.30 -7.09 4.48
CA MET A 78 -6.73 -6.53 5.77
C MET A 78 -7.33 -5.12 5.62
N TYR A 79 -6.73 -4.28 4.79
CA TYR A 79 -7.21 -2.91 4.54
C TYR A 79 -8.22 -2.82 3.40
N GLY A 80 -8.38 -3.88 2.62
CA GLY A 80 -9.28 -3.90 1.46
C GLY A 80 -8.83 -2.95 0.33
N SER A 81 -7.54 -2.66 0.22
CA SER A 81 -7.02 -1.68 -0.75
C SER A 81 -7.09 -2.15 -2.21
N ASN A 82 -7.39 -3.42 -2.45
CA ASN A 82 -7.72 -4.01 -3.74
C ASN A 82 -9.17 -3.75 -4.19
N ASN A 83 -10.00 -3.16 -3.32
CA ASN A 83 -11.31 -2.66 -3.68
C ASN A 83 -11.19 -1.22 -4.22
N ASN A 84 -11.71 -0.97 -5.41
CA ASN A 84 -11.62 0.34 -6.07
C ASN A 84 -12.26 1.51 -5.28
N GLU A 85 -13.20 1.23 -4.39
CA GLU A 85 -13.80 2.25 -3.52
C GLU A 85 -12.91 2.61 -2.34
N ILE A 86 -12.01 1.70 -1.92
CA ILE A 86 -11.21 1.80 -0.71
C ILE A 86 -9.75 2.12 -1.01
N GLY A 87 -9.22 1.61 -2.12
CA GLY A 87 -7.79 1.66 -2.38
C GLY A 87 -7.37 1.74 -3.83
N TYR A 88 -6.06 1.77 -4.00
CA TYR A 88 -5.37 1.87 -5.28
C TYR A 88 -4.67 0.59 -5.70
N ASN A 89 -4.76 -0.49 -4.93
CA ASN A 89 -4.19 -1.81 -5.26
C ASN A 89 -5.07 -2.61 -6.22
N VAL A 90 -5.87 -1.95 -7.02
CA VAL A 90 -6.70 -2.61 -8.02
C VAL A 90 -5.82 -3.03 -9.18
N SER A 91 -5.62 -4.35 -9.33
CA SER A 91 -4.97 -4.94 -10.50
C SER A 91 -6.01 -5.32 -11.54
N PRO A 92 -5.92 -4.77 -12.73
CA PRO A 92 -6.74 -5.28 -13.82
C PRO A 92 -6.29 -6.71 -14.15
N GLY A 93 -7.07 -7.71 -13.76
CA GLY A 93 -6.94 -9.08 -14.24
C GLY A 93 -6.13 -10.06 -13.40
N HIS A 94 -5.83 -9.80 -12.14
CA HIS A 94 -5.26 -10.81 -11.25
C HIS A 94 -6.38 -11.56 -10.51
N ASN A 95 -7.00 -12.49 -11.21
CA ASN A 95 -7.94 -13.46 -10.62
C ASN A 95 -7.29 -14.84 -10.37
N ASP A 96 -5.97 -14.94 -10.42
CA ASP A 96 -5.29 -16.20 -10.19
C ASP A 96 -4.67 -16.25 -8.79
N ASN A 97 -5.45 -16.78 -7.85
CA ASN A 97 -5.03 -17.06 -6.48
C ASN A 97 -4.00 -18.22 -6.38
N SER A 98 -3.66 -18.88 -7.47
CA SER A 98 -2.83 -20.09 -7.41
C SER A 98 -1.39 -19.82 -6.99
N ASP A 99 -0.81 -18.72 -7.46
CA ASP A 99 0.56 -18.32 -7.09
C ASP A 99 0.63 -17.77 -5.65
N TYR A 100 -0.43 -17.13 -5.20
CA TYR A 100 -0.54 -16.65 -3.82
C TYR A 100 -0.62 -17.80 -2.81
N LEU A 101 -1.45 -18.80 -3.07
CA LEU A 101 -1.58 -19.95 -2.19
C LEU A 101 -0.28 -20.75 -2.09
N LYS A 102 0.47 -20.90 -3.20
CA LYS A 102 1.79 -21.52 -3.19
C LYS A 102 2.81 -20.74 -2.36
N LYS A 103 2.89 -19.43 -2.58
CA LYS A 103 3.79 -18.56 -1.81
C LYS A 103 3.48 -18.57 -0.31
N ARG A 104 2.21 -18.68 0.05
CA ARG A 104 1.76 -18.77 1.44
C ARG A 104 2.15 -20.09 2.10
N GLU A 105 2.12 -21.22 1.35
CA GLU A 105 2.56 -22.51 1.84
C GLU A 105 4.07 -22.62 2.00
N GLU A 106 4.85 -21.90 1.18
CA GLU A 106 6.31 -21.89 1.16
C GLU A 106 6.93 -20.80 2.05
N ALA A 107 6.13 -19.83 2.52
CA ALA A 107 6.62 -18.71 3.30
C ALA A 107 6.91 -19.11 4.75
N PRO A 108 8.00 -18.58 5.35
CA PRO A 108 8.23 -18.76 6.78
C PRO A 108 7.10 -18.15 7.60
N ASP A 109 6.81 -18.73 8.77
CA ASP A 109 5.88 -18.18 9.74
C ASP A 109 6.31 -16.74 10.09
N TYR A 110 5.54 -15.77 9.64
CA TYR A 110 5.76 -14.37 9.96
C TYR A 110 4.76 -13.91 11.02
N ASP A 111 5.27 -13.45 12.15
CA ASP A 111 4.42 -12.92 13.21
C ASP A 111 4.03 -11.47 12.90
N TYR A 112 2.80 -11.28 12.46
CA TYR A 112 2.22 -9.97 12.16
C TYR A 112 1.98 -9.12 13.41
N SER A 113 1.94 -9.73 14.61
CA SER A 113 1.58 -9.02 15.85
C SER A 113 2.64 -8.03 16.31
N GLU A 114 3.91 -8.24 15.96
CA GLU A 114 5.00 -7.35 16.33
C GLU A 114 5.05 -6.05 15.49
N ASN A 115 4.36 -6.00 14.36
CA ASN A 115 4.44 -4.90 13.39
C ASN A 115 3.13 -4.11 13.21
N GLU A 116 2.17 -4.26 14.11
CA GLU A 116 0.90 -3.52 14.05
C GLU A 116 1.01 -2.01 14.37
N GLN A 117 2.21 -1.51 14.62
CA GLN A 117 2.42 -0.08 14.84
C GLN A 117 2.56 0.66 13.51
N VAL A 118 1.53 1.39 13.15
CA VAL A 118 1.61 2.34 12.04
C VAL A 118 2.49 3.51 12.45
N ILE A 119 3.68 3.62 11.86
CA ILE A 119 4.57 4.77 12.06
C ILE A 119 4.09 5.90 11.14
N THR A 120 3.49 6.91 11.73
CA THR A 120 2.79 7.99 11.01
C THR A 120 3.45 9.35 11.21
N ASP A 121 4.77 9.42 11.20
CA ASP A 121 5.51 10.64 11.56
C ASP A 121 5.11 11.88 10.75
N ASP A 122 4.60 11.70 9.52
CA ASP A 122 4.21 12.80 8.63
C ASP A 122 2.69 12.93 8.40
N ILE A 123 1.87 12.11 9.06
CA ILE A 123 0.41 12.18 8.93
C ILE A 123 -0.17 12.85 10.18
N PRO A 124 -0.98 13.91 10.07
CA PRO A 124 -1.64 14.53 11.21
C PRO A 124 -2.48 13.52 12.01
N ASP A 125 -2.44 13.60 13.35
CA ASP A 125 -3.11 12.66 14.25
C ASP A 125 -4.61 12.50 14.00
N ASP A 126 -5.29 13.57 13.58
CA ASP A 126 -6.72 13.55 13.24
C ASP A 126 -6.99 12.73 11.97
N GLU A 127 -6.11 12.77 10.99
CA GLU A 127 -6.22 11.95 9.76
C GLU A 127 -5.92 10.48 10.05
N VAL A 128 -4.91 10.20 10.88
CA VAL A 128 -4.60 8.85 11.36
C VAL A 128 -5.78 8.26 12.12
N ASN A 129 -6.40 9.02 13.02
CA ASN A 129 -7.56 8.59 13.79
C ASN A 129 -8.79 8.31 12.93
N LYS A 130 -9.05 9.10 11.89
CA LYS A 130 -10.11 8.82 10.91
C LYS A 130 -9.86 7.52 10.17
N TRP A 131 -8.62 7.30 9.78
CA TRP A 131 -8.21 6.11 9.07
C TRP A 131 -8.28 4.85 9.95
N MET A 132 -7.77 4.91 11.18
CA MET A 132 -7.85 3.81 12.15
C MET A 132 -9.29 3.43 12.48
N LYS A 133 -10.18 4.40 12.63
CA LYS A 133 -11.63 4.14 12.81
C LYS A 133 -12.23 3.41 11.60
N ARG A 134 -11.81 3.75 10.40
CA ARG A 134 -12.30 3.11 9.16
C ARG A 134 -11.89 1.64 9.07
N ILE A 135 -10.69 1.31 9.54
CA ILE A 135 -10.20 -0.08 9.60
C ILE A 135 -10.93 -0.87 10.68
N SER A 136 -11.13 -0.28 11.85
CA SER A 136 -11.78 -0.93 13.00
C SER A 136 -13.26 -1.27 12.77
N LEU A 137 -13.90 -0.66 11.77
CA LEU A 137 -15.30 -0.92 11.37
C LEU A 137 -15.45 -2.07 10.35
N LYS A 138 -14.36 -2.65 9.94
CA LYS A 138 -14.34 -3.83 9.07
C LYS A 138 -14.03 -5.10 9.86
#